data_f7820101fce9de8eb83f395abb06263b
#
_entry.id   f7820101fce9de8eb83f395abb06263b
#
_cell.length_a   1.000
_cell.length_b   1.000
_cell.length_c   1.000
_cell.angle_alpha   90.00
_cell.angle_beta   90.00
_cell.angle_gamma   90.00
#
_symmetry.space_group_name_H-M   'P 1'
#
loop_
_entity.id
_entity.type
_entity.pdbx_description
1 polymer ?
#
loop_
_entity_poly.entity_id
_entity_poly.type
_entity_poly.pdbx_seq_one_letter_code
_entity_poly.pdbx_strand_id
1 'polypeptide(L)'
;MTNIADYQRGQAAGADHGEVAEGADRRKNERQIATFKLACLMVRGEAHPAILRNVSDGGAMLEALVAVNPGDAVVYWWDGIAQVEARVAWVKGNRLGLANISGPPQPLAVPRQRATRIPVRVPVRVWAACRGHWGELTDISLTGLAAKGLQGIAPGTLCTIELGGQALHNATLVRIDGEVAGIRFERPLPPAKLMQLVEGEGPSARVMTRPTPADPGAPAPQREPEMDDEGPQPPSGPKVPLRRFL
;
A
#
# COMPACT_ATOMS: atom_id res chain seq x y z
N MET A 1 -48.06 43.79 -36.91
CA MET A 1 -49.47 43.92 -36.44
C MET A 1 -49.58 43.20 -35.15
N THR A 2 -49.91 43.95 -34.13
CA THR A 2 -50.49 43.80 -32.80
C THR A 2 -49.53 43.34 -31.74
N ASN A 3 -48.84 44.16 -30.99
CA ASN A 3 -49.17 45.09 -29.92
C ASN A 3 -50.11 44.48 -28.87
N ILE A 4 -49.63 44.33 -27.66
CA ILE A 4 -50.39 44.63 -26.44
C ILE A 4 -49.39 44.63 -25.27
N ALA A 5 -49.26 45.86 -24.78
CA ALA A 5 -48.78 46.28 -23.49
C ALA A 5 -49.77 46.01 -22.38
N ASP A 6 -49.30 46.20 -21.16
CA ASP A 6 -50.01 46.47 -19.89
C ASP A 6 -50.74 45.34 -19.17
N TYR A 7 -50.13 44.98 -18.06
CA TYR A 7 -50.85 45.04 -16.78
C TYR A 7 -49.93 45.43 -15.61
N GLN A 8 -50.05 46.65 -15.18
CA GLN A 8 -49.52 47.18 -13.94
C GLN A 8 -50.51 46.98 -12.78
N ARG A 9 -49.86 46.81 -11.58
CA ARG A 9 -50.35 47.20 -10.26
C ARG A 9 -51.02 46.17 -9.36
N GLY A 10 -50.36 45.96 -8.25
CA GLY A 10 -50.95 45.45 -6.99
C GLY A 10 -49.89 45.52 -5.88
N GLN A 11 -49.87 46.62 -5.16
CA GLN A 11 -49.12 46.79 -3.90
C GLN A 11 -49.77 45.96 -2.78
N ALA A 12 -48.96 45.30 -1.94
CA ALA A 12 -49.20 45.28 -0.49
C ALA A 12 -47.96 44.72 0.25
N ALA A 13 -47.54 45.49 1.16
CA ALA A 13 -46.69 45.43 2.33
C ALA A 13 -46.47 44.07 3.05
N GLY A 14 -45.26 43.91 3.54
CA GLY A 14 -44.95 43.49 4.90
C GLY A 14 -44.77 42.00 5.12
N ALA A 15 -43.52 41.53 5.23
CA ALA A 15 -43.07 40.72 6.34
C ALA A 15 -41.52 40.54 6.23
N ASP A 16 -40.87 41.10 7.18
CA ASP A 16 -39.49 40.81 7.60
C ASP A 16 -39.37 39.31 7.91
N HIS A 17 -38.66 38.57 7.06
CA HIS A 17 -38.18 37.23 7.39
C HIS A 17 -36.71 37.17 7.10
N GLY A 18 -35.98 37.01 8.19
CA GLY A 18 -34.59 36.80 8.37
C GLY A 18 -33.81 36.28 7.15
N GLU A 19 -32.79 36.99 6.86
CA GLU A 19 -31.68 36.63 5.99
C GLU A 19 -31.08 35.27 6.44
N VAL A 20 -31.59 34.16 5.88
CA VAL A 20 -30.85 32.91 5.92
C VAL A 20 -29.66 33.15 5.03
N ALA A 21 -28.50 33.39 5.65
CA ALA A 21 -27.23 33.46 4.96
C ALA A 21 -27.08 32.21 4.11
N GLU A 22 -27.37 32.33 2.85
CA GLU A 22 -27.06 31.36 1.79
C GLU A 22 -25.58 31.07 1.88
N GLY A 23 -25.22 29.88 2.41
CA GLY A 23 -23.86 29.42 2.52
C GLY A 23 -23.25 29.42 1.13
N ALA A 24 -22.56 30.52 0.81
CA ALA A 24 -21.83 30.67 -0.46
C ALA A 24 -21.05 29.39 -0.73
N ASP A 25 -21.40 28.69 -1.77
CA ASP A 25 -20.70 27.49 -2.22
C ASP A 25 -19.23 27.85 -2.48
N ARG A 26 -18.36 27.62 -1.49
CA ARG A 26 -16.92 27.86 -1.55
C ARG A 26 -16.20 26.94 -2.52
N ARG A 27 -16.92 26.15 -3.30
CA ARG A 27 -16.38 25.19 -4.28
C ARG A 27 -16.12 25.89 -5.61
N LYS A 28 -15.11 26.75 -5.65
CA LYS A 28 -14.74 27.45 -6.90
C LYS A 28 -13.95 26.60 -7.90
N ASN A 29 -13.50 25.40 -7.55
CA ASN A 29 -12.60 24.61 -8.39
C ASN A 29 -13.24 23.27 -8.80
N GLU A 30 -13.18 22.99 -10.10
CA GLU A 30 -13.64 21.75 -10.70
C GLU A 30 -12.88 20.55 -10.11
N ARG A 31 -13.59 19.61 -9.48
CA ARG A 31 -13.00 18.40 -8.92
C ARG A 31 -12.77 17.39 -10.01
N GLN A 32 -11.52 17.10 -10.29
CA GLN A 32 -11.18 15.95 -11.13
C GLN A 32 -11.29 14.67 -10.31
N ILE A 33 -12.14 13.73 -10.74
CA ILE A 33 -12.26 12.43 -10.10
C ILE A 33 -11.03 11.61 -10.48
N ALA A 34 -10.18 11.35 -9.50
CA ALA A 34 -9.07 10.44 -9.69
C ALA A 34 -9.54 9.00 -9.52
N THR A 35 -9.37 8.18 -10.53
CA THR A 35 -9.67 6.76 -10.47
C THR A 35 -8.60 6.03 -9.65
N PHE A 36 -8.82 5.84 -8.35
CA PHE A 36 -8.09 4.92 -7.48
C PHE A 36 -6.57 4.82 -7.73
N LYS A 37 -5.87 5.95 -7.79
CA LYS A 37 -4.42 5.97 -7.99
C LYS A 37 -3.70 5.78 -6.67
N LEU A 38 -2.64 4.97 -6.69
CA LEU A 38 -1.71 4.91 -5.58
C LEU A 38 -1.02 6.27 -5.45
N ALA A 39 -0.99 6.81 -4.25
CA ALA A 39 -0.24 7.99 -3.86
C ALA A 39 0.71 7.65 -2.71
N CYS A 40 1.75 8.44 -2.53
CA CYS A 40 2.55 8.45 -1.34
C CYS A 40 2.17 9.67 -0.50
N LEU A 41 1.98 9.47 0.80
CA LEU A 41 1.72 10.50 1.78
C LEU A 41 2.85 10.50 2.80
N MET A 42 3.56 11.62 2.92
CA MET A 42 4.59 11.83 3.94
C MET A 42 3.97 12.53 5.15
N VAL A 43 4.09 11.91 6.30
CA VAL A 43 3.64 12.44 7.58
C VAL A 43 4.79 12.38 8.57
N ARG A 44 5.22 13.50 9.13
CA ARG A 44 6.32 13.58 10.12
C ARG A 44 7.62 12.88 9.65
N GLY A 45 7.90 12.91 8.34
CA GLY A 45 9.09 12.27 7.74
C GLY A 45 8.94 10.79 7.42
N GLU A 46 7.80 10.18 7.71
CA GLU A 46 7.49 8.79 7.35
C GLU A 46 6.57 8.72 6.12
N ALA A 47 6.86 7.77 5.23
CA ALA A 47 6.09 7.56 4.01
C ALA A 47 4.99 6.51 4.24
N HIS A 48 3.78 6.86 3.86
CA HIS A 48 2.61 5.99 3.93
C HIS A 48 1.98 5.81 2.55
N PRO A 49 1.58 4.60 2.18
CA PRO A 49 0.77 4.40 0.99
C PRO A 49 -0.63 5.01 1.20
N ALA A 50 -1.14 5.64 0.15
CA ALA A 50 -2.48 6.21 0.17
C ALA A 50 -3.19 5.97 -1.16
N ILE A 51 -4.50 6.00 -1.16
CA ILE A 51 -5.31 5.97 -2.38
C ILE A 51 -5.84 7.38 -2.64
N LEU A 52 -5.46 7.97 -3.77
CA LEU A 52 -6.00 9.23 -4.24
C LEU A 52 -7.43 9.01 -4.75
N ARG A 53 -8.39 9.64 -4.09
CA ARG A 53 -9.83 9.55 -4.42
C ARG A 53 -10.31 10.73 -5.24
N ASN A 54 -9.75 11.90 -4.97
CA ASN A 54 -10.15 13.12 -5.63
C ASN A 54 -9.01 14.14 -5.56
N VAL A 55 -8.87 14.98 -6.58
CA VAL A 55 -7.88 16.04 -6.63
C VAL A 55 -8.48 17.27 -7.33
N SER A 56 -8.05 18.43 -6.88
CA SER A 56 -8.32 19.73 -7.48
C SER A 56 -7.09 20.62 -7.33
N ASP A 57 -7.12 21.81 -7.90
CA ASP A 57 -6.04 22.78 -7.74
C ASP A 57 -5.79 23.15 -6.29
N GLY A 58 -6.85 23.24 -5.49
CA GLY A 58 -6.77 23.65 -4.08
C GLY A 58 -6.55 22.51 -3.09
N GLY A 59 -6.60 21.23 -3.52
CA GLY A 59 -6.47 20.13 -2.58
C GLY A 59 -6.76 18.74 -3.13
N ALA A 60 -6.68 17.77 -2.23
CA ALA A 60 -6.92 16.37 -2.55
C ALA A 60 -7.72 15.66 -1.45
N MET A 61 -8.38 14.57 -1.80
CA MET A 61 -8.92 13.59 -0.86
C MET A 61 -8.16 12.29 -1.00
N LEU A 62 -7.53 11.88 0.07
CA LEU A 62 -6.80 10.61 0.17
C LEU A 62 -7.51 9.64 1.11
N GLU A 63 -7.22 8.37 0.93
CA GLU A 63 -7.56 7.30 1.87
C GLU A 63 -6.26 6.62 2.29
N ALA A 64 -5.94 6.67 3.59
CA ALA A 64 -4.71 6.14 4.16
C ALA A 64 -4.94 5.63 5.59
N LEU A 65 -4.13 4.65 6.02
CA LEU A 65 -4.15 4.09 7.36
C LEU A 65 -3.06 4.78 8.21
N VAL A 66 -3.23 6.08 8.48
CA VAL A 66 -2.27 6.89 9.22
C VAL A 66 -2.98 7.80 10.20
N ALA A 67 -2.42 7.96 11.39
CA ALA A 67 -2.93 8.87 12.40
C ALA A 67 -2.46 10.30 12.13
N VAL A 68 -3.38 11.16 11.71
CA VAL A 68 -3.16 12.59 11.48
C VAL A 68 -4.31 13.41 12.07
N ASN A 69 -4.04 14.67 12.35
CA ASN A 69 -5.03 15.63 12.83
C ASN A 69 -5.23 16.77 11.83
N PRO A 70 -6.40 17.41 11.81
CA PRO A 70 -6.57 18.67 11.09
C PRO A 70 -5.49 19.69 11.50
N GLY A 71 -4.86 20.33 10.50
CA GLY A 71 -3.75 21.26 10.68
C GLY A 71 -2.36 20.64 10.50
N ASP A 72 -2.19 19.31 10.58
CA ASP A 72 -0.91 18.65 10.36
C ASP A 72 -0.35 18.99 8.96
N ALA A 73 0.95 19.30 8.89
CA ALA A 73 1.66 19.48 7.63
C ALA A 73 2.02 18.12 7.03
N VAL A 74 1.74 17.95 5.75
CA VAL A 74 1.99 16.72 5.01
C VAL A 74 2.51 17.04 3.61
N VAL A 75 3.17 16.07 2.99
CA VAL A 75 3.55 16.13 1.57
C VAL A 75 2.97 14.91 0.87
N TYR A 76 2.41 15.08 -0.31
CA TYR A 76 1.88 13.96 -1.07
C TYR A 76 2.24 14.05 -2.54
N TRP A 77 2.27 12.91 -3.22
CA TRP A 77 2.49 12.82 -4.68
C TRP A 77 1.94 11.51 -5.21
N TRP A 78 1.77 11.44 -6.52
CA TRP A 78 1.40 10.24 -7.23
C TRP A 78 2.10 10.20 -8.59
N ASP A 79 1.87 9.14 -9.35
CA ASP A 79 2.55 8.89 -10.62
C ASP A 79 2.53 10.11 -11.57
N GLY A 80 3.72 10.54 -11.96
CA GLY A 80 3.94 11.67 -12.88
C GLY A 80 3.76 13.06 -12.27
N ILE A 81 3.46 13.18 -10.97
CA ILE A 81 3.24 14.47 -10.28
C ILE A 81 4.36 14.75 -9.29
N ALA A 82 4.80 15.99 -9.26
CA ALA A 82 5.74 16.49 -8.27
C ALA A 82 5.14 16.46 -6.85
N GLN A 83 6.00 16.49 -5.84
CA GLN A 83 5.57 16.57 -4.45
C GLN A 83 4.76 17.84 -4.21
N VAL A 84 3.61 17.69 -3.55
CA VAL A 84 2.68 18.76 -3.18
C VAL A 84 2.68 18.91 -1.67
N GLU A 85 3.06 20.07 -1.17
CA GLU A 85 2.92 20.44 0.24
C GLU A 85 1.47 20.79 0.54
N ALA A 86 0.94 20.27 1.64
CA ALA A 86 -0.44 20.46 2.03
C ALA A 86 -0.62 20.45 3.55
N ARG A 87 -1.77 20.90 4.00
CA ARG A 87 -2.27 20.70 5.37
C ARG A 87 -3.48 19.79 5.37
N VAL A 88 -3.59 18.97 6.39
CA VAL A 88 -4.80 18.19 6.63
C VAL A 88 -5.93 19.17 6.99
N ALA A 89 -6.94 19.23 6.14
CA ALA A 89 -8.12 20.09 6.37
C ALA A 89 -9.17 19.39 7.24
N TRP A 90 -9.35 18.09 7.04
CA TRP A 90 -10.29 17.28 7.81
C TRP A 90 -9.90 15.79 7.75
N VAL A 91 -10.37 15.01 8.74
CA VAL A 91 -10.19 13.57 8.83
C VAL A 91 -11.56 12.93 9.11
N LYS A 92 -11.90 11.85 8.39
CA LYS A 92 -13.12 11.06 8.61
C LYS A 92 -12.83 9.57 8.37
N GLY A 93 -12.65 8.81 9.44
CA GLY A 93 -12.18 7.42 9.36
C GLY A 93 -10.79 7.36 8.73
N ASN A 94 -10.64 6.54 7.68
CA ASN A 94 -9.40 6.44 6.90
C ASN A 94 -9.29 7.48 5.76
N ARG A 95 -10.24 8.40 5.64
CA ARG A 95 -10.24 9.47 4.63
C ARG A 95 -9.79 10.78 5.23
N LEU A 96 -8.95 11.48 4.47
CA LEU A 96 -8.43 12.79 4.82
C LEU A 96 -8.55 13.74 3.62
N GLY A 97 -8.98 14.95 3.90
CA GLY A 97 -8.97 16.06 2.94
C GLY A 97 -7.75 16.92 3.17
N LEU A 98 -7.04 17.23 2.09
CA LEU A 98 -5.85 18.06 2.09
C LEU A 98 -6.13 19.40 1.41
N ALA A 99 -5.59 20.46 1.99
CA ALA A 99 -5.54 21.77 1.38
C ALA A 99 -4.10 22.05 0.92
N ASN A 100 -3.89 22.31 -0.37
CA ASN A 100 -2.57 22.55 -0.94
C ASN A 100 -1.99 23.87 -0.44
N ILE A 101 -0.70 23.88 -0.10
CA ILE A 101 0.08 25.06 0.27
C ILE A 101 0.97 25.48 -0.89
N SER A 102 1.62 24.55 -1.56
CA SER A 102 2.52 24.82 -2.69
C SER A 102 1.80 25.13 -4.02
N GLY A 103 0.47 25.27 -3.99
CA GLY A 103 -0.34 25.49 -5.18
C GLY A 103 -0.86 24.22 -5.83
N PRO A 104 -1.35 24.30 -7.08
CA PRO A 104 -1.91 23.16 -7.78
C PRO A 104 -0.85 22.08 -8.06
N PRO A 105 -1.25 20.79 -8.13
CA PRO A 105 -0.35 19.70 -8.48
C PRO A 105 0.28 19.92 -9.87
N GLN A 106 1.61 19.82 -9.95
CA GLN A 106 2.35 20.04 -11.18
C GLN A 106 2.89 18.72 -11.75
N PRO A 107 2.79 18.50 -13.06
CA PRO A 107 3.47 17.39 -13.72
C PRO A 107 5.00 17.47 -13.51
N LEU A 108 5.65 16.32 -13.38
CA LEU A 108 7.11 16.27 -13.39
C LEU A 108 7.65 16.72 -14.76
N ALA A 109 8.71 17.55 -14.75
CA ALA A 109 9.34 18.07 -15.96
C ALA A 109 9.83 16.97 -16.91
N VAL A 110 10.20 15.82 -16.40
CA VAL A 110 10.53 14.62 -17.18
C VAL A 110 9.47 13.55 -16.85
N PRO A 111 8.56 13.26 -17.80
CA PRO A 111 7.55 12.22 -17.60
C PRO A 111 8.24 10.86 -17.46
N ARG A 112 8.44 10.42 -16.23
CA ARG A 112 8.83 9.03 -15.97
C ARG A 112 7.52 8.25 -15.79
N GLN A 113 7.17 7.42 -16.74
CA GLN A 113 6.09 6.43 -16.62
C GLN A 113 6.50 5.34 -15.61
N ARG A 114 6.72 5.73 -14.38
CA ARG A 114 7.05 4.80 -13.30
C ARG A 114 5.94 4.89 -12.27
N ALA A 115 5.41 3.74 -11.90
CA ALA A 115 4.46 3.65 -10.81
C ALA A 115 5.00 4.36 -9.55
N THR A 116 4.11 5.02 -8.82
CA THR A 116 4.43 5.67 -7.54
C THR A 116 5.18 4.71 -6.64
N ARG A 117 6.32 5.13 -6.12
CA ARG A 117 7.14 4.37 -5.18
C ARG A 117 6.93 4.91 -3.78
N ILE A 118 6.67 4.01 -2.87
CA ILE A 118 6.55 4.28 -1.45
C ILE A 118 7.88 3.90 -0.81
N PRO A 119 8.67 4.86 -0.31
CA PRO A 119 9.85 4.57 0.49
C PRO A 119 9.44 3.83 1.76
N VAL A 120 10.07 2.70 2.02
CA VAL A 120 9.78 1.89 3.21
C VAL A 120 11.01 1.09 3.60
N ARG A 121 11.24 0.92 4.91
CA ARG A 121 12.37 0.14 5.43
C ARG A 121 11.85 -0.98 6.30
N VAL A 122 11.72 -2.15 5.70
CA VAL A 122 11.30 -3.37 6.41
C VAL A 122 12.12 -4.55 5.90
N PRO A 123 12.35 -5.57 6.74
CA PRO A 123 13.00 -6.80 6.29
C PRO A 123 12.16 -7.47 5.22
N VAL A 124 12.84 -8.01 4.21
CA VAL A 124 12.24 -8.78 3.13
C VAL A 124 13.03 -10.07 2.94
N ARG A 125 12.35 -11.17 2.68
CA ARG A 125 12.97 -12.43 2.31
C ARG A 125 12.68 -12.75 0.85
N VAL A 126 13.71 -13.07 0.10
CA VAL A 126 13.62 -13.41 -1.32
C VAL A 126 14.11 -14.84 -1.52
N TRP A 127 13.23 -15.70 -1.99
CA TRP A 127 13.57 -17.07 -2.35
C TRP A 127 13.95 -17.13 -3.83
N ALA A 128 15.18 -17.50 -4.12
CA ALA A 128 15.71 -17.64 -5.47
C ALA A 128 16.65 -18.83 -5.53
N ALA A 129 16.62 -19.60 -6.61
CA ALA A 129 17.46 -20.79 -6.80
C ALA A 129 17.46 -21.74 -5.58
N CYS A 130 16.29 -22.00 -5.01
CA CYS A 130 16.08 -22.86 -3.83
C CYS A 130 16.75 -22.35 -2.54
N ARG A 131 17.14 -21.07 -2.47
CA ARG A 131 17.73 -20.44 -1.30
C ARG A 131 16.96 -19.20 -0.86
N GLY A 132 16.89 -18.96 0.43
CA GLY A 132 16.31 -17.74 1.01
C GLY A 132 17.39 -16.70 1.23
N HIS A 133 17.20 -15.52 0.68
CA HIS A 133 18.06 -14.36 0.84
C HIS A 133 17.35 -13.32 1.70
N TRP A 134 17.99 -12.82 2.74
CA TRP A 134 17.46 -11.74 3.53
C TRP A 134 17.95 -10.39 3.00
N GLY A 135 17.06 -9.44 2.91
CA GLY A 135 17.34 -8.06 2.51
C GLY A 135 16.52 -7.05 3.29
N GLU A 136 16.75 -5.80 2.99
CA GLU A 136 15.99 -4.66 3.49
C GLU A 136 15.29 -3.99 2.31
N LEU A 137 13.98 -3.94 2.36
CA LEU A 137 13.17 -3.20 1.39
C LEU A 137 13.50 -1.72 1.48
N THR A 138 13.74 -1.06 0.35
CA THR A 138 14.01 0.39 0.28
C THR A 138 12.84 1.17 -0.29
N ASP A 139 12.12 0.58 -1.21
CA ASP A 139 10.87 1.12 -1.76
C ASP A 139 10.01 0.03 -2.39
N ILE A 140 8.72 0.29 -2.47
CA ILE A 140 7.75 -0.58 -3.14
C ILE A 140 6.78 0.24 -4.00
N SER A 141 6.32 -0.36 -5.10
CA SER A 141 5.28 0.19 -5.98
C SER A 141 4.30 -0.91 -6.37
N LEU A 142 3.27 -0.55 -7.14
CA LEU A 142 2.33 -1.57 -7.66
C LEU A 142 3.00 -2.59 -8.59
N THR A 143 4.12 -2.27 -9.22
CA THR A 143 4.75 -3.12 -10.25
C THR A 143 6.04 -3.79 -9.82
N GLY A 144 6.56 -3.49 -8.62
CA GLY A 144 7.80 -4.05 -8.14
C GLY A 144 8.32 -3.38 -6.90
N LEU A 145 9.48 -3.81 -6.45
CA LEU A 145 10.16 -3.28 -5.27
C LEU A 145 11.66 -3.14 -5.51
N ALA A 146 12.31 -2.41 -4.62
CA ALA A 146 13.76 -2.36 -4.51
C ALA A 146 14.19 -2.79 -3.11
N ALA A 147 15.27 -3.56 -3.01
CA ALA A 147 15.79 -4.04 -1.73
C ALA A 147 17.31 -4.09 -1.75
N LYS A 148 17.93 -3.88 -0.59
CA LYS A 148 19.37 -4.06 -0.34
C LYS A 148 19.66 -5.44 0.22
N GLY A 149 20.91 -5.87 0.11
CA GLY A 149 21.39 -7.12 0.74
C GLY A 149 21.08 -8.40 -0.04
N LEU A 150 20.62 -8.31 -1.28
CA LEU A 150 20.27 -9.45 -2.14
C LEU A 150 21.43 -9.83 -3.07
N GLN A 151 22.65 -9.99 -2.51
CA GLN A 151 23.81 -10.40 -3.30
C GLN A 151 23.69 -11.86 -3.74
N GLY A 152 24.34 -12.18 -4.87
CA GLY A 152 24.44 -13.54 -5.40
C GLY A 152 23.23 -14.03 -6.18
N ILE A 153 22.22 -13.18 -6.42
CA ILE A 153 21.09 -13.49 -7.29
C ILE A 153 21.31 -12.78 -8.63
N ALA A 154 21.37 -13.52 -9.73
CA ALA A 154 21.56 -12.93 -11.05
C ALA A 154 20.30 -12.22 -11.58
N PRO A 155 20.42 -11.13 -12.36
CA PRO A 155 19.30 -10.57 -13.12
C PRO A 155 18.64 -11.63 -14.02
N GLY A 156 17.33 -11.57 -14.15
CA GLY A 156 16.53 -12.56 -14.87
C GLY A 156 16.05 -13.74 -14.00
N THR A 157 16.55 -13.87 -12.76
CA THR A 157 16.14 -14.96 -11.87
C THR A 157 14.70 -14.77 -11.39
N LEU A 158 13.90 -15.81 -11.51
CA LEU A 158 12.57 -15.90 -10.90
C LEU A 158 12.70 -16.09 -9.39
N CYS A 159 11.88 -15.38 -8.64
CA CYS A 159 11.91 -15.43 -7.19
C CYS A 159 10.50 -15.34 -6.58
N THR A 160 10.40 -15.78 -5.33
CA THR A 160 9.25 -15.55 -4.47
C THR A 160 9.69 -14.59 -3.37
N ILE A 161 8.88 -13.57 -3.11
CA ILE A 161 9.16 -12.55 -2.11
C ILE A 161 8.23 -12.79 -0.91
N GLU A 162 8.79 -12.87 0.28
CA GLU A 162 8.04 -12.88 1.54
C GLU A 162 8.13 -11.48 2.18
N LEU A 163 7.00 -10.82 2.31
CA LEU A 163 6.87 -9.47 2.85
C LEU A 163 5.56 -9.37 3.64
N GLY A 164 5.59 -8.85 4.86
CA GLY A 164 4.41 -8.68 5.71
C GLY A 164 3.65 -9.98 5.96
N GLY A 165 4.36 -11.11 6.09
CA GLY A 165 3.75 -12.43 6.28
C GLY A 165 3.06 -13.02 5.04
N GLN A 166 3.24 -12.40 3.87
CA GLN A 166 2.63 -12.84 2.61
C GLN A 166 3.68 -13.17 1.57
N ALA A 167 3.40 -14.18 0.74
CA ALA A 167 4.26 -14.57 -0.37
C ALA A 167 3.77 -13.96 -1.69
N LEU A 168 4.67 -13.30 -2.40
CA LEU A 168 4.47 -12.80 -3.76
C LEU A 168 5.28 -13.68 -4.71
N HIS A 169 4.59 -14.51 -5.45
CA HIS A 169 5.21 -15.49 -6.36
C HIS A 169 5.53 -14.89 -7.72
N ASN A 170 6.40 -15.58 -8.48
CA ASN A 170 6.73 -15.27 -9.87
C ASN A 170 7.26 -13.84 -10.09
N ALA A 171 7.93 -13.29 -9.12
CA ALA A 171 8.65 -12.04 -9.30
C ALA A 171 9.96 -12.30 -10.03
N THR A 172 10.50 -11.29 -10.71
CA THR A 172 11.78 -11.40 -11.44
C THR A 172 12.75 -10.34 -10.93
N LEU A 173 13.95 -10.73 -10.53
CA LEU A 173 15.04 -9.79 -10.27
C LEU A 173 15.48 -9.22 -11.62
N VAL A 174 15.25 -7.92 -11.84
CA VAL A 174 15.47 -7.28 -13.15
C VAL A 174 16.79 -6.53 -13.25
N ARG A 175 17.34 -6.09 -12.11
CA ARG A 175 18.60 -5.35 -12.09
C ARG A 175 19.25 -5.41 -10.71
N ILE A 176 20.55 -5.20 -10.70
CA ILE A 176 21.34 -4.88 -9.51
C ILE A 176 22.08 -3.59 -9.81
N ASP A 177 21.98 -2.62 -8.93
CA ASP A 177 22.58 -1.31 -9.03
C ASP A 177 23.32 -1.03 -7.70
N GLY A 178 24.60 -1.33 -7.66
CA GLY A 178 25.37 -1.39 -6.43
C GLY A 178 24.82 -2.42 -5.45
N GLU A 179 24.36 -1.98 -4.29
CA GLU A 179 23.76 -2.85 -3.26
C GLU A 179 22.26 -3.04 -3.43
N VAL A 180 21.62 -2.30 -4.36
CA VAL A 180 20.18 -2.28 -4.53
C VAL A 180 19.76 -3.19 -5.67
N ALA A 181 18.97 -4.19 -5.36
CA ALA A 181 18.32 -5.07 -6.32
C ALA A 181 16.92 -4.55 -6.65
N GLY A 182 16.60 -4.45 -7.94
CA GLY A 182 15.24 -4.14 -8.41
C GLY A 182 14.51 -5.42 -8.81
N ILE A 183 13.34 -5.64 -8.22
CA ILE A 183 12.50 -6.82 -8.49
C ILE A 183 11.17 -6.35 -9.08
N ARG A 184 10.74 -6.97 -10.15
CA ARG A 184 9.47 -6.72 -10.83
C ARG A 184 8.49 -7.83 -10.51
N PHE A 185 7.26 -7.48 -10.14
CA PHE A 185 6.17 -8.44 -9.98
C PHE A 185 5.68 -8.93 -11.36
N GLU A 186 5.22 -10.15 -11.43
CA GLU A 186 4.59 -10.71 -12.65
C GLU A 186 3.35 -9.90 -13.03
N ARG A 187 2.53 -9.56 -12.03
CA ARG A 187 1.32 -8.75 -12.18
C ARG A 187 1.35 -7.59 -11.21
N PRO A 188 0.85 -6.41 -11.62
CA PRO A 188 0.72 -5.29 -10.69
C PRO A 188 -0.12 -5.66 -9.47
N LEU A 189 0.32 -5.23 -8.29
CA LEU A 189 -0.44 -5.39 -7.05
C LEU A 189 -1.65 -4.46 -7.06
N PRO A 190 -2.81 -4.92 -6.55
CA PRO A 190 -3.90 -4.01 -6.21
C PRO A 190 -3.44 -3.02 -5.13
N PRO A 191 -3.86 -1.72 -5.18
CA PRO A 191 -3.46 -0.73 -4.18
C PRO A 191 -3.75 -1.15 -2.74
N ALA A 192 -4.91 -1.75 -2.47
CA ALA A 192 -5.27 -2.26 -1.15
C ALA A 192 -4.31 -3.34 -0.65
N LYS A 193 -3.83 -4.22 -1.55
CA LYS A 193 -2.85 -5.25 -1.23
C LYS A 193 -1.50 -4.64 -0.86
N LEU A 194 -1.06 -3.60 -1.57
CA LEU A 194 0.17 -2.90 -1.26
C LEU A 194 0.07 -2.23 0.12
N MET A 195 -1.05 -1.59 0.44
CA MET A 195 -1.29 -1.01 1.76
C MET A 195 -1.17 -2.05 2.87
N GLN A 196 -1.78 -3.22 2.72
CA GLN A 196 -1.66 -4.33 3.68
C GLN A 196 -0.22 -4.80 3.86
N LEU A 197 0.56 -4.90 2.78
CA LEU A 197 1.97 -5.34 2.84
C LEU A 197 2.87 -4.34 3.56
N VAL A 198 2.61 -3.05 3.41
CA VAL A 198 3.44 -1.98 3.97
C VAL A 198 3.05 -1.63 5.41
N GLU A 199 1.76 -1.53 5.70
CA GLU A 199 1.28 -1.09 7.00
C GLU A 199 0.98 -2.26 7.94
N GLY A 200 0.79 -3.45 7.39
CA GLY A 200 0.53 -4.68 8.12
C GLY A 200 -0.82 -4.68 8.86
N GLU A 201 -1.32 -5.84 9.20
CA GLU A 201 -2.41 -5.99 10.18
C GLU A 201 -1.80 -6.08 11.59
N GLY A 202 -1.30 -4.95 12.12
CA GLY A 202 -0.83 -4.85 13.50
C GLY A 202 0.69 -4.94 13.69
N PRO A 203 1.18 -4.83 14.94
CA PRO A 203 2.61 -4.71 15.28
C PRO A 203 3.47 -5.95 14.91
N SER A 204 2.87 -7.10 14.67
CA SER A 204 3.59 -8.32 14.26
C SER A 204 4.14 -8.30 12.83
N ALA A 205 3.59 -7.49 11.92
CA ALA A 205 4.07 -7.41 10.54
C ALA A 205 5.40 -6.64 10.40
N ARG A 206 5.78 -5.87 11.41
CA ARG A 206 7.06 -5.12 11.45
C ARG A 206 8.24 -5.93 12.00
N VAL A 207 8.00 -7.12 12.54
CA VAL A 207 9.04 -7.94 13.17
C VAL A 207 9.23 -9.25 12.40
N MET A 208 9.69 -9.17 11.17
CA MET A 208 10.49 -10.27 10.63
C MET A 208 11.94 -10.01 11.08
N THR A 209 12.26 -10.43 12.30
CA THR A 209 13.65 -10.40 12.77
C THR A 209 14.48 -11.33 11.91
N ARG A 210 15.58 -10.80 11.36
CA ARG A 210 16.61 -11.63 10.76
C ARG A 210 17.03 -12.66 11.82
N PRO A 211 17.00 -13.97 11.53
CA PRO A 211 17.52 -14.92 12.48
C PRO A 211 18.98 -14.55 12.74
N THR A 212 19.31 -14.36 14.02
CA THR A 212 20.72 -14.20 14.43
C THR A 212 21.47 -15.40 13.88
N PRO A 213 22.63 -15.21 13.20
CA PRO A 213 23.45 -16.34 12.78
C PRO A 213 23.66 -17.22 14.01
N ALA A 214 23.34 -18.50 13.91
CA ALA A 214 23.57 -19.44 14.98
C ALA A 214 25.04 -19.32 15.38
N ASP A 215 25.30 -19.06 16.65
CA ASP A 215 26.64 -19.04 17.22
C ASP A 215 27.26 -20.43 16.92
N PRO A 216 28.39 -20.52 16.18
CA PRO A 216 29.00 -21.79 15.84
C PRO A 216 29.50 -22.56 17.08
N GLY A 217 29.42 -21.97 18.26
CA GLY A 217 29.77 -22.57 19.55
C GLY A 217 28.58 -23.06 20.41
N ALA A 218 27.34 -22.85 19.98
CA ALA A 218 26.21 -23.32 20.73
C ALA A 218 26.09 -24.87 20.66
N PRO A 219 26.06 -25.62 21.78
CA PRO A 219 25.87 -27.06 21.75
C PRO A 219 24.53 -27.40 21.09
N ALA A 220 24.55 -28.37 20.20
CA ALA A 220 23.35 -28.88 19.53
C ALA A 220 22.28 -29.21 20.58
N PRO A 221 21.00 -28.87 20.35
CA PRO A 221 19.91 -29.24 21.27
C PRO A 221 19.94 -30.75 21.40
N GLN A 222 20.13 -31.23 22.65
CA GLN A 222 20.04 -32.63 22.97
C GLN A 222 18.62 -33.08 22.63
N ARG A 223 18.52 -34.06 21.73
CA ARG A 223 17.25 -34.74 21.48
C ARG A 223 16.86 -35.41 22.79
N GLU A 224 15.73 -35.02 23.34
CA GLU A 224 15.10 -35.78 24.41
C GLU A 224 14.88 -37.21 23.90
N PRO A 225 15.14 -38.25 24.70
CA PRO A 225 14.89 -39.63 24.31
C PRO A 225 13.39 -39.77 24.02
N GLU A 226 13.07 -40.18 22.80
CA GLU A 226 11.72 -40.64 22.43
C GLU A 226 11.33 -41.70 23.45
N MET A 227 10.33 -41.40 24.31
CA MET A 227 9.67 -42.42 25.11
C MET A 227 8.91 -43.31 24.13
N ASP A 228 9.37 -44.56 24.02
CA ASP A 228 8.67 -45.62 23.31
C ASP A 228 7.25 -45.76 23.87
N ASP A 229 6.29 -45.15 23.17
CA ASP A 229 4.87 -45.38 23.40
C ASP A 229 4.50 -46.70 22.73
N GLU A 230 4.66 -47.79 23.50
CA GLU A 230 4.24 -49.13 23.09
C GLU A 230 2.70 -49.16 23.06
N GLY A 231 2.12 -48.61 21.97
CA GLY A 231 0.69 -48.69 21.70
C GLY A 231 0.22 -50.13 21.50
N PRO A 232 -0.99 -50.51 21.97
CA PRO A 232 -1.48 -51.89 21.96
C PRO A 232 -1.58 -52.45 20.53
N GLN A 233 -1.00 -53.63 20.32
CA GLN A 233 -1.03 -54.38 19.08
C GLN A 233 -2.48 -54.68 18.64
N PRO A 234 -2.84 -54.49 17.37
CA PRO A 234 -4.15 -54.88 16.86
C PRO A 234 -4.26 -56.42 16.80
N PRO A 235 -5.43 -57.02 17.08
CA PRO A 235 -5.63 -58.44 17.06
C PRO A 235 -5.45 -59.03 15.63
N SER A 236 -4.72 -60.11 15.55
CA SER A 236 -4.46 -60.89 14.32
C SER A 236 -5.79 -61.45 13.78
N GLY A 237 -6.28 -60.84 12.71
CA GLY A 237 -7.43 -61.36 11.96
C GLY A 237 -7.07 -62.54 11.03
N PRO A 238 -8.01 -63.43 10.68
CA PRO A 238 -7.75 -64.66 9.95
C PRO A 238 -7.31 -64.41 8.51
N LYS A 239 -6.29 -65.17 8.07
CA LYS A 239 -5.77 -65.22 6.69
C LYS A 239 -6.82 -65.75 5.71
N VAL A 240 -7.25 -64.93 4.78
CA VAL A 240 -8.11 -65.34 3.63
C VAL A 240 -7.22 -65.83 2.50
N PRO A 241 -7.45 -66.99 1.92
CA PRO A 241 -6.62 -67.51 0.81
C PRO A 241 -6.95 -66.78 -0.49
N LEU A 242 -5.93 -66.32 -1.18
CA LEU A 242 -5.99 -65.77 -2.54
C LEU A 242 -6.44 -66.88 -3.52
N ARG A 243 -7.64 -66.76 -4.12
CA ARG A 243 -8.03 -67.53 -5.30
C ARG A 243 -7.39 -66.88 -6.53
N ARG A 244 -6.54 -67.68 -7.21
CA ARG A 244 -6.09 -67.43 -8.60
C ARG A 244 -7.30 -67.54 -9.52
N PHE A 245 -7.56 -66.54 -10.32
CA PHE A 245 -8.35 -66.64 -11.53
C PHE A 245 -7.38 -66.81 -12.72
N LEU A 246 -7.63 -67.89 -13.48
CA LEU A 246 -7.06 -68.15 -14.81
C LEU A 246 -7.69 -67.21 -15.83
#